data_11fe97c2db218119d897471489e24fe1
#
_entry.id   11fe97c2db218119d897471489e24fe1
#
_cell.length_a   1.000
_cell.length_b   1.000
_cell.length_c   1.000
_cell.angle_alpha   90.00
_cell.angle_beta   90.00
_cell.angle_gamma   90.00
#
_symmetry.space_group_name_H-M   'P 1'
#
loop_
_entity.id
_entity.type
_entity.pdbx_description
1 polymer ?
#
loop_
_entity_poly.entity_id
_entity_poly.type
_entity_poly.pdbx_seq_one_letter_code
_entity_poly.pdbx_strand_id
1 'polypeptide(L)'
;MSRIKVIFFDAAGTLFHVKGSVADIYLAHAEKYGVKRTPDLADSLRNAFARAFADAPPPVFAVSDPKEIKRCERLWWFDVVHNVWYRVGMFERFDDYFDDVFDAFGGPSYWAMYPDTPGVLRGLKEQGYELGIISNFDSRLFNVLRGLGIADLFDTITISSLAHAAKPAPKIFQLALDKHAMDPDDAVHVGDSRRDDVEGARKAGLQAVLIERESQIGSSASNIPVIQTLEQLPALLAAL
;
A
#
# COMPACT_ATOMS: atom_id res chain seq x y z
N MET A 1 20.07 20.97 -12.44
CA MET A 1 18.62 20.65 -12.43
C MET A 1 18.54 19.15 -12.12
N SER A 2 17.67 18.74 -11.22
CA SER A 2 17.44 17.30 -10.95
C SER A 2 17.10 16.58 -12.26
N ARG A 3 17.64 15.36 -12.44
CA ARG A 3 17.31 14.50 -13.57
C ARG A 3 15.91 13.91 -13.44
N ILE A 4 15.40 13.78 -12.20
CA ILE A 4 14.10 13.18 -11.89
C ILE A 4 12.97 14.02 -12.46
N LYS A 5 12.06 13.38 -13.17
CA LYS A 5 10.86 13.96 -13.79
C LYS A 5 9.57 13.37 -13.22
N VAL A 6 9.60 12.08 -12.85
CA VAL A 6 8.47 11.37 -12.26
C VAL A 6 8.83 10.79 -10.90
N ILE A 7 7.89 10.91 -9.96
CA ILE A 7 8.01 10.37 -8.61
C ILE A 7 6.88 9.37 -8.39
N PHE A 8 7.25 8.12 -8.18
CA PHE A 8 6.31 7.07 -7.81
C PHE A 8 6.28 6.88 -6.29
N PHE A 9 5.10 6.68 -5.76
CA PHE A 9 4.87 6.40 -4.34
C PHE A 9 4.21 5.04 -4.16
N ASP A 10 4.64 4.29 -3.13
CA ASP A 10 3.74 3.31 -2.55
C ASP A 10 2.57 4.01 -1.85
N ALA A 11 1.52 3.26 -1.52
CA ALA A 11 0.30 3.81 -0.95
C ALA A 11 0.24 3.65 0.58
N ALA A 12 -0.09 2.46 1.08
CA ALA A 12 -0.28 2.18 2.50
C ALA A 12 1.06 2.04 3.21
N GLY A 13 1.27 2.76 4.32
CA GLY A 13 2.57 2.86 4.99
C GLY A 13 3.42 4.04 4.52
N THR A 14 3.16 4.54 3.31
CA THR A 14 3.89 5.66 2.69
C THR A 14 3.08 6.95 2.68
N LEU A 15 1.89 6.95 2.08
CA LEU A 15 1.02 8.13 1.95
C LEU A 15 -0.07 8.19 3.03
N PHE A 16 -0.55 7.05 3.43
CA PHE A 16 -1.60 6.88 4.44
C PHE A 16 -1.43 5.54 5.17
N HIS A 17 -2.14 5.39 6.26
CA HIS A 17 -2.12 4.19 7.11
C HIS A 17 -3.52 3.83 7.60
N VAL A 18 -3.68 2.61 8.14
CA VAL A 18 -4.91 2.22 8.83
C VAL A 18 -5.06 2.99 10.13
N LYS A 19 -6.22 3.57 10.41
CA LYS A 19 -6.54 4.24 11.69
C LYS A 19 -6.52 3.23 12.83
N GLY A 20 -5.56 3.35 13.71
CA GLY A 20 -5.40 2.39 14.80
C GLY A 20 -4.83 1.06 14.30
N SER A 21 -5.44 -0.04 14.70
CA SER A 21 -4.97 -1.39 14.39
C SER A 21 -6.00 -2.18 13.58
N VAL A 22 -5.54 -2.92 12.57
CA VAL A 22 -6.39 -3.84 11.79
C VAL A 22 -7.10 -4.84 12.71
N ALA A 23 -6.43 -5.35 13.73
CA ALA A 23 -6.99 -6.29 14.69
C ALA A 23 -8.17 -5.68 15.47
N ASP A 24 -8.06 -4.41 15.88
CA ASP A 24 -9.15 -3.71 16.59
C ASP A 24 -10.36 -3.47 15.70
N ILE A 25 -10.13 -3.15 14.43
CA ILE A 25 -11.21 -2.99 13.44
C ILE A 25 -11.90 -4.35 13.21
N TYR A 26 -11.13 -5.41 13.02
CA TYR A 26 -11.65 -6.76 12.85
C TYR A 26 -12.48 -7.20 14.05
N LEU A 27 -12.02 -6.94 15.28
CA LEU A 27 -12.79 -7.23 16.50
C LEU A 27 -14.06 -6.40 16.58
N ALA A 28 -14.00 -5.11 16.31
CA ALA A 28 -15.18 -4.24 16.37
C ALA A 28 -16.29 -4.69 15.40
N HIS A 29 -15.90 -5.22 14.23
CA HIS A 29 -16.86 -5.85 13.33
C HIS A 29 -17.34 -7.20 13.86
N ALA A 30 -16.47 -8.05 14.38
CA ALA A 30 -16.81 -9.39 14.85
C ALA A 30 -17.72 -9.37 16.09
N GLU A 31 -17.67 -8.32 16.91
CA GLU A 31 -18.57 -8.11 18.04
C GLU A 31 -20.04 -8.06 17.60
N LYS A 32 -20.34 -7.54 16.41
CA LYS A 32 -21.69 -7.54 15.81
C LYS A 32 -22.20 -8.95 15.49
N TYR A 33 -21.30 -9.90 15.38
CA TYR A 33 -21.56 -11.31 15.08
C TYR A 33 -21.37 -12.23 16.30
N GLY A 34 -21.36 -11.64 17.51
CA GLY A 34 -21.36 -12.37 18.78
C GLY A 34 -19.98 -12.75 19.32
N VAL A 35 -18.90 -12.34 18.65
CA VAL A 35 -17.54 -12.55 19.17
C VAL A 35 -17.31 -11.63 20.38
N LYS A 36 -16.85 -12.17 21.49
CA LYS A 36 -16.52 -11.39 22.69
C LYS A 36 -15.07 -10.89 22.63
N ARG A 37 -14.91 -9.58 22.76
CA ARG A 37 -13.57 -8.98 22.82
C ARG A 37 -12.88 -9.36 24.13
N THR A 38 -11.66 -9.83 24.01
CA THR A 38 -10.73 -10.00 25.14
C THR A 38 -9.35 -9.46 24.73
N PRO A 39 -8.50 -9.02 25.67
CA PRO A 39 -7.13 -8.59 25.35
C PRO A 39 -6.33 -9.67 24.61
N ASP A 40 -6.41 -10.92 25.07
CA ASP A 40 -5.70 -12.06 24.45
C ASP A 40 -6.15 -12.29 22.99
N LEU A 41 -7.43 -12.09 22.68
CA LEU A 41 -7.96 -12.23 21.32
C LEU A 41 -7.44 -11.12 20.42
N ALA A 42 -7.34 -9.88 20.92
CA ALA A 42 -6.80 -8.75 20.15
C ALA A 42 -5.33 -9.00 19.76
N ASP A 43 -4.51 -9.46 20.69
CA ASP A 43 -3.11 -9.79 20.43
C ASP A 43 -2.97 -10.99 19.49
N SER A 44 -3.79 -12.02 19.68
CA SER A 44 -3.83 -13.19 18.81
C SER A 44 -4.22 -12.82 17.38
N LEU A 45 -5.22 -11.95 17.20
CA LEU A 45 -5.63 -11.44 15.87
C LEU A 45 -4.53 -10.63 15.20
N ARG A 46 -3.83 -9.78 15.95
CA ARG A 46 -2.70 -9.00 15.40
C ARG A 46 -1.61 -9.92 14.84
N ASN A 47 -1.23 -10.92 15.62
CA ASN A 47 -0.23 -11.91 15.22
C ASN A 47 -0.73 -12.80 14.06
N ALA A 48 -1.99 -13.23 14.12
CA ALA A 48 -2.59 -14.04 13.06
C ALA A 48 -2.69 -13.28 11.74
N PHE A 49 -3.06 -11.98 11.78
CA PHE A 49 -3.10 -11.12 10.59
C PHE A 49 -1.71 -10.97 9.97
N ALA A 50 -0.70 -10.63 10.76
CA ALA A 50 0.67 -10.47 10.26
C ALA A 50 1.16 -11.74 9.55
N ARG A 51 0.87 -12.92 10.11
CA ARG A 51 1.22 -14.21 9.50
C ARG A 51 0.41 -14.50 8.24
N ALA A 52 -0.92 -14.39 8.31
CA ALA A 52 -1.79 -14.68 7.18
C ALA A 52 -1.48 -13.79 5.97
N PHE A 53 -1.20 -12.50 6.22
CA PHE A 53 -0.83 -11.55 5.17
C PHE A 53 0.56 -11.85 4.59
N ALA A 54 1.54 -12.21 5.43
CA ALA A 54 2.88 -12.57 4.98
C ALA A 54 2.93 -13.89 4.20
N ASP A 55 2.06 -14.86 4.55
CA ASP A 55 1.95 -16.16 3.89
C ASP A 55 1.15 -16.08 2.57
N ALA A 56 0.33 -15.03 2.39
CA ALA A 56 -0.51 -14.88 1.20
C ALA A 56 0.33 -14.58 -0.05
N PRO A 57 0.01 -15.21 -1.19
CA PRO A 57 0.66 -14.84 -2.45
C PRO A 57 0.32 -13.38 -2.81
N PRO A 58 1.17 -12.69 -3.59
CA PRO A 58 0.82 -11.35 -4.06
C PRO A 58 -0.53 -11.33 -4.80
N PRO A 59 -1.36 -10.28 -4.67
CA PRO A 59 -2.64 -10.17 -5.36
C PRO A 59 -2.44 -9.90 -6.85
N VAL A 60 -2.07 -10.96 -7.58
CA VAL A 60 -1.82 -10.98 -9.03
C VAL A 60 -2.70 -12.07 -9.64
N PHE A 61 -3.52 -11.70 -10.60
CA PHE A 61 -4.53 -12.59 -11.18
C PHE A 61 -4.32 -12.74 -12.69
N ALA A 62 -4.50 -13.96 -13.21
CA ALA A 62 -4.36 -14.29 -14.63
C ALA A 62 -5.67 -14.05 -15.41
N VAL A 63 -6.42 -13.00 -15.06
CA VAL A 63 -7.70 -12.63 -15.68
C VAL A 63 -7.69 -11.16 -16.05
N SER A 64 -8.35 -10.78 -17.15
CA SER A 64 -8.37 -9.40 -17.65
C SER A 64 -9.77 -8.77 -17.61
N ASP A 65 -10.83 -9.56 -17.43
CA ASP A 65 -12.18 -9.03 -17.29
C ASP A 65 -12.31 -8.27 -15.94
N PRO A 66 -12.78 -7.01 -15.94
CA PRO A 66 -12.84 -6.22 -14.72
C PRO A 66 -13.72 -6.80 -13.61
N LYS A 67 -14.77 -7.56 -13.97
CA LYS A 67 -15.65 -8.21 -12.99
C LYS A 67 -14.96 -9.40 -12.36
N GLU A 68 -14.24 -10.19 -13.18
CA GLU A 68 -13.47 -11.33 -12.69
C GLU A 68 -12.30 -10.87 -11.81
N ILE A 69 -11.63 -9.75 -12.16
CA ILE A 69 -10.57 -9.18 -11.31
C ILE A 69 -11.15 -8.84 -9.92
N LYS A 70 -12.27 -8.11 -9.85
CA LYS A 70 -12.92 -7.77 -8.56
C LYS A 70 -13.30 -9.01 -7.76
N ARG A 71 -13.77 -10.05 -8.44
CA ARG A 71 -14.07 -11.34 -7.80
C ARG A 71 -12.82 -11.99 -7.22
N CYS A 72 -11.71 -12.00 -7.98
CA CYS A 72 -10.43 -12.53 -7.52
C CYS A 72 -9.86 -11.71 -6.34
N GLU A 73 -9.96 -10.38 -6.39
CA GLU A 73 -9.58 -9.49 -5.28
C GLU A 73 -10.34 -9.83 -3.99
N ARG A 74 -11.66 -10.00 -4.12
CA ARG A 74 -12.51 -10.35 -2.97
C ARG A 74 -12.17 -11.73 -2.42
N LEU A 75 -11.95 -12.73 -3.26
CA LEU A 75 -11.57 -14.09 -2.86
C LEU A 75 -10.20 -14.11 -2.18
N TRP A 76 -9.22 -13.36 -2.71
CA TRP A 76 -7.90 -13.24 -2.11
C TRP A 76 -7.99 -12.70 -0.67
N TRP A 77 -8.78 -11.65 -0.46
CA TRP A 77 -9.01 -11.11 0.88
C TRP A 77 -9.81 -12.06 1.77
N PHE A 78 -10.78 -12.78 1.18
CA PHE A 78 -11.52 -13.82 1.91
C PHE A 78 -10.55 -14.86 2.48
N ASP A 79 -9.62 -15.34 1.67
CA ASP A 79 -8.62 -16.33 2.11
C ASP A 79 -7.72 -15.78 3.22
N VAL A 80 -7.27 -14.53 3.11
CA VAL A 80 -6.46 -13.87 4.17
C VAL A 80 -7.25 -13.77 5.47
N VAL A 81 -8.45 -13.20 5.43
CA VAL A 81 -9.28 -12.98 6.63
C VAL A 81 -9.76 -14.31 7.23
N HIS A 82 -10.11 -15.28 6.39
CA HIS A 82 -10.46 -16.64 6.83
C HIS A 82 -9.28 -17.31 7.56
N ASN A 83 -8.06 -17.21 7.01
CA ASN A 83 -6.85 -17.73 7.65
C ASN A 83 -6.58 -17.08 9.02
N VAL A 84 -6.86 -15.77 9.16
CA VAL A 84 -6.76 -15.09 10.45
C VAL A 84 -7.68 -15.75 11.49
N TRP A 85 -8.96 -15.85 11.16
CA TRP A 85 -9.96 -16.38 12.08
C TRP A 85 -9.85 -17.89 12.28
N TYR A 86 -9.40 -18.63 11.27
CA TYR A 86 -9.10 -20.06 11.44
C TYR A 86 -8.04 -20.31 12.52
N ARG A 87 -7.08 -19.40 12.68
CA ARG A 87 -6.02 -19.50 13.70
C ARG A 87 -6.45 -19.10 15.11
N VAL A 88 -7.43 -18.22 15.24
CA VAL A 88 -7.84 -17.66 16.54
C VAL A 88 -9.22 -18.13 17.00
N GLY A 89 -10.01 -18.74 16.13
CA GLY A 89 -11.32 -19.29 16.43
C GLY A 89 -12.39 -18.77 15.47
N MET A 90 -12.93 -19.67 14.64
CA MET A 90 -14.04 -19.38 13.73
C MET A 90 -15.35 -19.17 14.52
N PHE A 91 -16.27 -18.43 13.95
CA PHE A 91 -17.59 -18.14 14.52
C PHE A 91 -18.68 -18.23 13.44
N GLU A 92 -19.94 -18.32 13.89
CA GLU A 92 -21.08 -18.36 12.99
C GLU A 92 -21.20 -17.05 12.19
N ARG A 93 -21.79 -17.14 10.98
CA ARG A 93 -21.98 -15.99 10.08
C ARG A 93 -20.67 -15.30 9.67
N PHE A 94 -19.57 -16.04 9.57
CA PHE A 94 -18.28 -15.50 9.14
C PHE A 94 -18.36 -14.82 7.77
N ASP A 95 -19.15 -15.37 6.84
CA ASP A 95 -19.29 -14.81 5.50
C ASP A 95 -19.90 -13.41 5.51
N ASP A 96 -20.97 -13.20 6.31
CA ASP A 96 -21.57 -11.88 6.49
C ASP A 96 -20.59 -10.89 7.14
N TYR A 97 -19.83 -11.36 8.14
CA TYR A 97 -18.77 -10.58 8.77
C TYR A 97 -17.69 -10.17 7.77
N PHE A 98 -17.26 -11.12 6.93
CA PHE A 98 -16.25 -10.83 5.92
C PHE A 98 -16.72 -9.75 4.95
N ASP A 99 -17.95 -9.81 4.49
CA ASP A 99 -18.54 -8.80 3.60
C ASP A 99 -18.49 -7.41 4.24
N ASP A 100 -18.94 -7.30 5.52
CA ASP A 100 -18.89 -6.04 6.27
C ASP A 100 -17.46 -5.47 6.37
N VAL A 101 -16.48 -6.30 6.66
CA VAL A 101 -15.07 -5.88 6.80
C VAL A 101 -14.46 -5.52 5.44
N PHE A 102 -14.72 -6.33 4.42
CA PHE A 102 -14.21 -6.09 3.08
C PHE A 102 -14.69 -4.76 2.52
N ASP A 103 -15.99 -4.47 2.65
CA ASP A 103 -16.60 -3.23 2.19
C ASP A 103 -16.10 -2.02 3.00
N ALA A 104 -15.94 -2.19 4.32
CA ALA A 104 -15.46 -1.14 5.21
C ALA A 104 -14.05 -0.63 4.85
N PHE A 105 -13.14 -1.52 4.46
CA PHE A 105 -11.81 -1.16 3.98
C PHE A 105 -11.78 -0.63 2.54
N GLY A 106 -12.89 -0.74 1.81
CA GLY A 106 -13.06 -0.18 0.47
C GLY A 106 -13.30 1.32 0.41
N GLY A 107 -13.54 1.96 1.56
CA GLY A 107 -13.75 3.41 1.69
C GLY A 107 -12.72 4.08 2.60
N PRO A 108 -12.78 5.42 2.77
CA PRO A 108 -11.77 6.18 3.52
C PRO A 108 -11.90 6.05 5.04
N SER A 109 -12.96 5.42 5.58
CA SER A 109 -13.31 5.46 7.00
C SER A 109 -12.21 4.93 7.93
N TYR A 110 -11.52 3.87 7.49
CA TYR A 110 -10.44 3.24 8.25
C TYR A 110 -9.03 3.67 7.82
N TRP A 111 -8.92 4.67 6.94
CA TRP A 111 -7.65 5.15 6.47
C TRP A 111 -7.39 6.59 6.93
N ALA A 112 -6.18 6.90 7.31
CA ALA A 112 -5.72 8.25 7.65
C ALA A 112 -4.47 8.60 6.87
N MET A 113 -4.45 9.78 6.26
CA MET A 113 -3.23 10.29 5.64
C MET A 113 -2.19 10.65 6.71
N TYR A 114 -0.93 10.48 6.39
CA TYR A 114 0.12 11.13 7.15
C TYR A 114 0.00 12.64 6.95
N PRO A 115 0.26 13.46 8.02
CA PRO A 115 0.01 14.90 7.97
C PRO A 115 0.77 15.65 6.86
N ASP A 116 1.96 15.16 6.51
CA ASP A 116 2.85 15.72 5.49
C ASP A 116 2.41 15.42 4.05
N THR A 117 1.63 14.36 3.85
CA THR A 117 1.28 13.86 2.52
C THR A 117 0.61 14.92 1.62
N PRO A 118 -0.49 15.59 2.01
CA PRO A 118 -1.19 16.49 1.06
C PRO A 118 -0.36 17.71 0.68
N GLY A 119 0.43 18.24 1.62
CA GLY A 119 1.28 19.41 1.39
C GLY A 119 2.42 19.10 0.43
N VAL A 120 3.11 17.99 0.66
CA VAL A 120 4.25 17.58 -0.17
C VAL A 120 3.81 17.23 -1.58
N LEU A 121 2.74 16.43 -1.74
CA LEU A 121 2.26 16.06 -3.08
C LEU A 121 1.90 17.30 -3.92
N ARG A 122 1.19 18.27 -3.35
CA ARG A 122 0.87 19.54 -4.04
C ARG A 122 2.13 20.32 -4.41
N GLY A 123 3.06 20.47 -3.47
CA GLY A 123 4.32 21.17 -3.74
C GLY A 123 5.17 20.52 -4.83
N LEU A 124 5.18 19.19 -4.92
CA LEU A 124 5.86 18.47 -6.01
C LEU A 124 5.17 18.70 -7.36
N LYS A 125 3.83 18.69 -7.41
CA LYS A 125 3.07 19.02 -8.64
C LYS A 125 3.35 20.46 -9.08
N GLU A 126 3.39 21.42 -8.17
CA GLU A 126 3.71 22.84 -8.46
C GLU A 126 5.13 23.00 -8.98
N GLN A 127 6.07 22.14 -8.59
CA GLN A 127 7.43 22.09 -9.10
C GLN A 127 7.53 21.41 -10.48
N GLY A 128 6.43 20.86 -11.00
CA GLY A 128 6.36 20.26 -12.33
C GLY A 128 6.69 18.78 -12.39
N TYR A 129 6.80 18.08 -11.25
CA TYR A 129 6.96 16.64 -11.26
C TYR A 129 5.66 15.93 -11.67
N GLU A 130 5.78 14.86 -12.45
CA GLU A 130 4.71 13.89 -12.60
C GLU A 130 4.68 12.98 -11.40
N LEU A 131 3.47 12.64 -10.90
CA LEU A 131 3.30 11.77 -9.74
C LEU A 131 2.54 10.51 -10.13
N GLY A 132 3.04 9.36 -9.67
CA GLY A 132 2.38 8.08 -9.87
C GLY A 132 2.30 7.26 -8.59
N ILE A 133 1.41 6.29 -8.57
CA ILE A 133 1.34 5.27 -7.52
C ILE A 133 1.78 3.92 -8.10
N ILE A 134 2.62 3.18 -7.35
CA ILE A 134 2.93 1.76 -7.58
C ILE A 134 2.69 1.01 -6.28
N SER A 135 1.63 0.21 -6.21
CA SER A 135 1.27 -0.45 -4.94
C SER A 135 0.81 -1.91 -5.13
N ASN A 136 1.18 -2.75 -4.17
CA ASN A 136 0.62 -4.11 -4.03
C ASN A 136 -0.76 -4.02 -3.37
N PHE A 137 -1.72 -3.44 -4.08
CA PHE A 137 -3.08 -3.19 -3.61
C PHE A 137 -4.09 -3.69 -4.65
N ASP A 138 -5.35 -3.72 -4.28
CA ASP A 138 -6.48 -4.04 -5.14
C ASP A 138 -7.25 -2.79 -5.60
N SER A 139 -8.27 -2.98 -6.43
CA SER A 139 -9.02 -1.88 -7.07
C SER A 139 -9.76 -0.95 -6.07
N ARG A 140 -9.92 -1.33 -4.80
CA ARG A 140 -10.48 -0.48 -3.74
C ARG A 140 -9.60 0.75 -3.48
N LEU A 141 -8.31 0.70 -3.83
CA LEU A 141 -7.39 1.85 -3.70
C LEU A 141 -7.95 3.11 -4.35
N PHE A 142 -8.58 3.00 -5.51
CA PHE A 142 -9.17 4.16 -6.19
C PHE A 142 -10.23 4.88 -5.35
N ASN A 143 -11.06 4.14 -4.62
CA ASN A 143 -12.06 4.72 -3.72
C ASN A 143 -11.41 5.33 -2.47
N VAL A 144 -10.40 4.66 -1.92
CA VAL A 144 -9.63 5.18 -0.78
C VAL A 144 -8.98 6.51 -1.12
N LEU A 145 -8.25 6.60 -2.24
CA LEU A 145 -7.60 7.83 -2.68
C LEU A 145 -8.58 8.98 -2.93
N ARG A 146 -9.73 8.68 -3.55
CA ARG A 146 -10.80 9.68 -3.74
C ARG A 146 -11.37 10.16 -2.41
N GLY A 147 -11.66 9.22 -1.51
CA GLY A 147 -12.19 9.55 -0.19
C GLY A 147 -11.21 10.30 0.71
N LEU A 148 -9.90 10.12 0.51
CA LEU A 148 -8.85 10.89 1.15
C LEU A 148 -8.57 12.25 0.46
N GLY A 149 -9.15 12.50 -0.72
CA GLY A 149 -9.01 13.77 -1.45
C GLY A 149 -7.64 13.98 -2.09
N ILE A 150 -6.93 12.91 -2.43
CA ILE A 150 -5.61 12.98 -3.07
C ILE A 150 -5.55 12.29 -4.44
N ALA A 151 -6.64 11.70 -4.91
CA ALA A 151 -6.65 10.97 -6.19
C ALA A 151 -6.21 11.84 -7.38
N ASP A 152 -6.66 13.08 -7.44
CA ASP A 152 -6.41 14.03 -8.55
C ASP A 152 -4.97 14.58 -8.58
N LEU A 153 -4.16 14.28 -7.55
CA LEU A 153 -2.74 14.64 -7.51
C LEU A 153 -1.86 13.68 -8.30
N PHE A 154 -2.38 12.49 -8.63
CA PHE A 154 -1.61 11.47 -9.35
C PHE A 154 -2.00 11.41 -10.82
N ASP A 155 -0.99 11.45 -11.68
CA ASP A 155 -1.13 11.30 -13.14
C ASP A 155 -1.43 9.84 -13.49
N THR A 156 -0.85 8.89 -12.74
CA THR A 156 -1.09 7.45 -12.95
C THR A 156 -1.18 6.67 -11.63
N ILE A 157 -1.93 5.56 -11.68
CA ILE A 157 -2.01 4.58 -10.61
C ILE A 157 -1.77 3.19 -11.22
N THR A 158 -0.79 2.48 -10.64
CA THR A 158 -0.42 1.11 -11.04
C THR A 158 -0.53 0.21 -9.81
N ILE A 159 -1.50 -0.70 -9.81
CA ILE A 159 -1.75 -1.64 -8.72
C ILE A 159 -1.59 -3.08 -9.18
N SER A 160 -1.14 -3.93 -8.28
CA SER A 160 -0.76 -5.31 -8.59
C SER A 160 -1.90 -6.13 -9.20
N SER A 161 -3.12 -5.96 -8.70
CA SER A 161 -4.28 -6.72 -9.17
C SER A 161 -4.66 -6.43 -10.64
N LEU A 162 -4.39 -5.20 -11.13
CA LEU A 162 -4.66 -4.77 -12.51
C LEU A 162 -3.43 -4.86 -13.41
N ALA A 163 -2.23 -4.78 -12.83
CA ALA A 163 -0.97 -4.79 -13.57
C ALA A 163 -0.51 -6.22 -13.93
N HIS A 164 -1.16 -7.25 -13.43
CA HIS A 164 -0.71 -8.64 -13.52
C HIS A 164 0.76 -8.82 -13.08
N ALA A 165 1.21 -8.00 -12.17
CA ALA A 165 2.55 -7.99 -11.60
C ALA A 165 2.53 -7.27 -10.25
N ALA A 166 3.36 -7.72 -9.30
CA ALA A 166 3.46 -7.12 -7.97
C ALA A 166 4.92 -6.77 -7.66
N LYS A 167 5.15 -5.76 -6.81
CA LYS A 167 6.45 -5.51 -6.20
C LYS A 167 6.88 -6.75 -5.40
N PRO A 168 8.16 -7.14 -5.42
CA PRO A 168 9.32 -6.45 -5.98
C PRO A 168 9.67 -6.82 -7.44
N ALA A 169 8.75 -7.42 -8.21
CA ALA A 169 9.05 -7.77 -9.60
C ALA A 169 9.25 -6.51 -10.45
N PRO A 170 10.35 -6.41 -11.26
CA PRO A 170 10.62 -5.24 -12.09
C PRO A 170 9.48 -4.86 -13.04
N LYS A 171 8.68 -5.84 -13.45
CA LYS A 171 7.57 -5.65 -14.40
C LYS A 171 6.56 -4.58 -13.97
N ILE A 172 6.20 -4.49 -12.67
CA ILE A 172 5.20 -3.50 -12.22
C ILE A 172 5.74 -2.07 -12.32
N PHE A 173 7.05 -1.89 -12.06
CA PHE A 173 7.73 -0.61 -12.20
C PHE A 173 7.84 -0.21 -13.67
N GLN A 174 8.21 -1.16 -14.55
CA GLN A 174 8.25 -0.91 -16.00
C GLN A 174 6.89 -0.48 -16.54
N LEU A 175 5.80 -1.17 -16.16
CA LEU A 175 4.44 -0.79 -16.55
C LEU A 175 4.05 0.62 -16.06
N ALA A 176 4.56 1.04 -14.92
CA ALA A 176 4.34 2.40 -14.41
C ALA A 176 5.13 3.43 -15.23
N LEU A 177 6.40 3.15 -15.54
CA LEU A 177 7.24 4.00 -16.41
C LEU A 177 6.64 4.17 -17.80
N ASP A 178 6.14 3.08 -18.39
CA ASP A 178 5.51 3.09 -19.72
C ASP A 178 4.31 4.07 -19.80
N LYS A 179 3.54 4.19 -18.71
CA LYS A 179 2.42 5.14 -18.62
C LYS A 179 2.86 6.61 -18.68
N HIS A 180 4.08 6.89 -18.29
CA HIS A 180 4.67 8.24 -18.29
C HIS A 180 5.61 8.47 -19.48
N ALA A 181 5.87 7.45 -20.29
CA ALA A 181 6.88 7.47 -21.35
C ALA A 181 8.25 7.95 -20.85
N MET A 182 8.66 7.47 -19.66
CA MET A 182 9.90 7.86 -18.97
C MET A 182 10.89 6.71 -18.92
N ASP A 183 12.18 7.06 -18.97
CA ASP A 183 13.26 6.12 -18.71
C ASP A 183 13.43 5.89 -17.20
N PRO A 184 13.93 4.72 -16.77
CA PRO A 184 14.15 4.42 -15.36
C PRO A 184 15.01 5.45 -14.63
N ASP A 185 16.00 6.01 -15.31
CA ASP A 185 16.92 7.02 -14.77
C ASP A 185 16.25 8.39 -14.50
N ASP A 186 15.09 8.65 -15.07
CA ASP A 186 14.29 9.88 -14.86
C ASP A 186 13.28 9.73 -13.70
N ALA A 187 13.29 8.56 -13.03
CA ALA A 187 12.29 8.20 -12.05
C ALA A 187 12.87 7.85 -10.68
N VAL A 188 12.11 8.16 -9.65
CA VAL A 188 12.36 7.70 -8.27
C VAL A 188 11.11 7.06 -7.71
N HIS A 189 11.29 5.97 -6.95
CA HIS A 189 10.22 5.34 -6.18
C HIS A 189 10.43 5.57 -4.67
N VAL A 190 9.39 5.98 -3.98
CA VAL A 190 9.35 6.24 -2.53
C VAL A 190 8.41 5.23 -1.88
N GLY A 191 8.89 4.44 -0.93
CA GLY A 191 8.08 3.45 -0.24
C GLY A 191 8.67 3.01 1.08
N ASP A 192 7.90 2.29 1.89
CA ASP A 192 8.26 1.88 3.25
C ASP A 192 8.87 0.47 3.33
N SER A 193 8.77 -0.33 2.26
CA SER A 193 9.31 -1.69 2.22
C SER A 193 10.69 -1.74 1.58
N ARG A 194 11.71 -2.18 2.34
CA ARG A 194 13.05 -2.40 1.79
C ARG A 194 13.04 -3.38 0.62
N ARG A 195 12.30 -4.48 0.74
CA ARG A 195 12.22 -5.53 -0.27
C ARG A 195 11.38 -5.11 -1.46
N ASP A 196 10.14 -4.69 -1.21
CA ASP A 196 9.16 -4.51 -2.27
C ASP A 196 9.38 -3.18 -3.00
N ASP A 197 9.65 -2.09 -2.26
CA ASP A 197 9.83 -0.77 -2.85
C ASP A 197 11.28 -0.52 -3.28
N VAL A 198 12.21 -0.64 -2.33
CA VAL A 198 13.59 -0.22 -2.60
C VAL A 198 14.32 -1.18 -3.54
N GLU A 199 14.36 -2.47 -3.18
CA GLU A 199 15.04 -3.47 -4.02
C GLU A 199 14.30 -3.68 -5.33
N GLY A 200 12.96 -3.64 -5.32
CA GLY A 200 12.14 -3.78 -6.51
C GLY A 200 12.40 -2.65 -7.51
N ALA A 201 12.34 -1.39 -7.07
CA ALA A 201 12.61 -0.23 -7.90
C ALA A 201 14.04 -0.24 -8.48
N ARG A 202 15.04 -0.54 -7.64
CA ARG A 202 16.44 -0.63 -8.09
C ARG A 202 16.67 -1.74 -9.10
N LYS A 203 16.02 -2.89 -8.95
CA LYS A 203 16.07 -3.98 -9.96
C LYS A 203 15.44 -3.57 -11.29
N ALA A 204 14.51 -2.63 -11.27
CA ALA A 204 13.90 -2.04 -12.47
C ALA A 204 14.66 -0.83 -13.02
N GLY A 205 15.76 -0.43 -12.37
CA GLY A 205 16.64 0.67 -12.80
C GLY A 205 16.23 2.06 -12.26
N LEU A 206 15.19 2.15 -11.44
CA LEU A 206 14.79 3.42 -10.83
C LEU A 206 15.68 3.77 -9.64
N GLN A 207 15.75 5.05 -9.33
CA GLN A 207 16.19 5.49 -8.01
C GLN A 207 15.16 5.09 -6.96
N ALA A 208 15.58 4.90 -5.72
CA ALA A 208 14.69 4.49 -4.63
C ALA A 208 15.00 5.24 -3.35
N VAL A 209 13.93 5.63 -2.65
CA VAL A 209 13.97 6.28 -1.33
C VAL A 209 13.14 5.43 -0.38
N LEU A 210 13.75 5.04 0.73
CA LEU A 210 13.03 4.38 1.82
C LEU A 210 12.42 5.43 2.73
N ILE A 211 11.13 5.29 3.06
CA ILE A 211 10.50 6.08 4.11
C ILE A 211 10.27 5.21 5.35
N GLU A 212 10.84 5.61 6.48
CA GLU A 212 10.66 4.95 7.78
C GLU A 212 9.84 5.88 8.69
N ARG A 213 8.49 5.73 8.67
CA ARG A 213 7.54 6.58 9.39
C ARG A 213 7.62 6.45 10.91
N GLU A 214 7.97 5.28 11.41
CA GLU A 214 8.22 5.03 12.83
C GLU A 214 9.72 4.87 13.04
N SER A 215 10.25 5.56 14.05
CA SER A 215 11.66 5.52 14.41
C SER A 215 12.06 4.12 14.90
N GLN A 216 12.33 3.22 13.99
CA GLN A 216 13.21 2.12 14.31
C GLN A 216 14.63 2.63 14.06
N ILE A 217 15.32 3.00 15.13
CA ILE A 217 16.75 3.30 15.11
C ILE A 217 17.48 2.00 14.80
N GLY A 218 17.55 1.68 13.54
CA GLY A 218 18.33 0.61 12.96
C GLY A 218 19.20 1.19 11.87
N SER A 219 20.34 1.74 12.25
CA SER A 219 21.35 2.15 11.28
C SER A 219 21.86 0.91 10.53
N SER A 220 21.25 0.63 9.42
CA SER A 220 21.86 -0.23 8.41
C SER A 220 22.63 0.68 7.47
N ALA A 221 23.96 0.47 7.40
CA ALA A 221 24.85 1.09 6.44
C ALA A 221 24.52 0.63 5.00
N SER A 222 23.42 1.12 4.47
CA SER A 222 22.98 0.89 3.09
C SER A 222 23.08 2.22 2.34
N ASN A 223 23.67 2.20 1.13
CA ASN A 223 23.71 3.34 0.19
C ASN A 223 22.32 3.69 -0.36
N ILE A 224 21.29 3.68 0.50
CA ILE A 224 19.90 3.97 0.14
C ILE A 224 19.51 5.23 0.90
N PRO A 225 19.03 6.28 0.22
CA PRO A 225 18.45 7.43 0.91
C PRO A 225 17.28 7.00 1.79
N VAL A 226 17.29 7.41 3.05
CA VAL A 226 16.24 7.16 4.03
C VAL A 226 15.67 8.48 4.50
N ILE A 227 14.34 8.60 4.50
CA ILE A 227 13.61 9.73 5.03
C ILE A 227 12.62 9.26 6.10
N GLN A 228 12.24 10.13 7.04
CA GLN A 228 11.23 9.83 8.07
C GLN A 228 9.90 10.52 7.75
N THR A 229 9.95 11.60 6.99
CA THR A 229 8.76 12.34 6.54
C THR A 229 8.92 12.71 5.07
N LEU A 230 7.79 12.84 4.36
CA LEU A 230 7.82 13.29 2.96
C LEU A 230 8.32 14.74 2.82
N GLU A 231 8.27 15.54 3.88
CA GLU A 231 8.83 16.91 3.87
C GLU A 231 10.32 16.94 3.55
N GLN A 232 11.04 15.85 3.80
CA GLN A 232 12.46 15.73 3.48
C GLN A 232 12.73 15.41 1.99
N LEU A 233 11.68 14.95 1.27
CA LEU A 233 11.83 14.49 -0.10
C LEU A 233 12.24 15.60 -1.09
N PRO A 234 11.68 16.82 -1.08
CA PRO A 234 12.08 17.87 -2.03
C PRO A 234 13.56 18.23 -1.95
N ALA A 235 14.13 18.30 -0.75
CA ALA A 235 15.56 18.59 -0.57
C ALA A 235 16.43 17.42 -1.08
N LEU A 236 15.99 16.19 -0.87
CA LEU A 236 16.67 15.00 -1.36
C LEU A 236 16.68 14.94 -2.90
N LEU A 237 15.53 15.21 -3.54
CA LEU A 237 15.41 15.24 -5.01
C LEU A 237 16.31 16.26 -5.68
N ALA A 238 16.61 17.37 -5.01
CA ALA A 238 17.54 18.37 -5.51
C ALA A 238 19.01 17.90 -5.48
N ALA A 239 19.31 16.86 -4.72
CA ALA A 239 20.64 16.27 -4.57
C ALA A 239 20.85 15.00 -5.43
N LEU A 240 19.75 14.43 -5.99
CA LEU A 240 19.75 13.30 -6.93
C LEU A 240 19.90 13.80 -8.36
#